data_fc5bb2d674e85aa5708334e994db41c6
#
_entry.id   fc5bb2d674e85aa5708334e994db41c6
#
_cell.length_a   1.000
_cell.length_b   1.000
_cell.length_c   1.000
_cell.angle_alpha   90.00
_cell.angle_beta   90.00
_cell.angle_gamma   90.00
#
_symmetry.space_group_name_H-M   'P 1'
#
loop_
_entity.id
_entity.type
_entity.pdbx_description
1 polymer ?
#
loop_
_entity_poly.entity_id
_entity_poly.type
_entity_poly.pdbx_seq_one_letter_code
_entity_poly.pdbx_strand_id
1 'polypeptide(L)'
;MQEFEITLETAPGKTELVLIPEQTKLEQIAKQYQKNYSDRIVLACVDGKLRELSKVVKAPGKISFLTMTDRDGKRTYRRSMTLLLQKAVENLWKDQVKIRVYYSLGESYYCELRGTVNDAAAVQALCAEMQRLVEADLPIKKCSVKTEDAEQLFHDKGMKDKERLLHYRRSSRVNIYELDGHQDYYYGYMVPSTGYLGVFDLELYEDGFVLLFPNKKGDEVEPLHTSNKLYHTLKESRSWSRMLDVGTIGALNDAIASGRGEQIILLQEALMEERIGSLAAQIAAKKGIKFVMIAGPSSSGKTTFSNRLSIQLLAKGRKPHPISLDDYYDDRERCPRDADGNLDFECLEALDVRQFNEDMTRLLAGEKVDMPSFNFKTGKREYRGRTLQLKENDILVIEGIHGLNDKLSYTLPAESKFKIYISALTQLNIDEHNPLSTTDCRLLRRIVRDARTRGTTAQETIAMWKSVRRGEEKNIFPFQDSADVMFNSALLYEVAVLKVYAEPLLFQIPRDSAEYLEAKRLLKFLDYFLPLPTEGIAQSSLVREFVGGSCFNV
;
A
#
# COMPACT_ATOMS: atom_id res chain seq x y z
N MET A 1 8.21 -33.89 -33.40
CA MET A 1 7.55 -32.76 -32.72
C MET A 1 8.28 -31.51 -33.19
N GLN A 2 7.58 -30.48 -33.55
CA GLN A 2 8.19 -29.21 -33.95
C GLN A 2 8.84 -28.59 -32.70
N GLU A 3 10.06 -28.08 -32.82
CA GLU A 3 10.78 -27.41 -31.74
C GLU A 3 10.87 -25.93 -32.02
N PHE A 4 10.85 -25.12 -30.97
CA PHE A 4 11.07 -23.69 -31.04
C PHE A 4 12.41 -23.34 -30.41
N GLU A 5 13.14 -22.44 -31.02
CA GLU A 5 14.25 -21.75 -30.36
C GLU A 5 13.70 -20.56 -29.56
N ILE A 6 13.94 -20.55 -28.25
CA ILE A 6 13.54 -19.48 -27.36
C ILE A 6 14.77 -18.83 -26.72
N THR A 7 14.68 -17.55 -26.43
CA THR A 7 15.64 -16.84 -25.60
C THR A 7 15.22 -16.98 -24.15
N LEU A 8 15.90 -17.82 -23.38
CA LEU A 8 15.55 -18.14 -22.00
C LEU A 8 16.52 -17.55 -20.99
N GLU A 9 16.01 -16.89 -19.95
CA GLU A 9 16.79 -16.55 -18.77
C GLU A 9 16.96 -17.81 -17.90
N THR A 10 18.11 -18.49 -18.04
CA THR A 10 18.41 -19.77 -17.36
C THR A 10 18.83 -19.60 -15.92
N ALA A 11 19.26 -18.41 -15.53
CA ALA A 11 19.53 -17.93 -14.17
C ALA A 11 19.38 -16.41 -14.14
N PRO A 12 19.22 -15.75 -12.99
CA PRO A 12 19.14 -14.30 -12.89
C PRO A 12 20.28 -13.59 -13.65
N GLY A 13 19.92 -12.81 -14.67
CA GLY A 13 20.87 -12.09 -15.54
C GLY A 13 21.61 -12.94 -16.59
N LYS A 14 21.38 -14.26 -16.67
CA LYS A 14 22.01 -15.15 -17.65
C LYS A 14 21.00 -15.63 -18.68
N THR A 15 21.17 -15.24 -19.93
CA THR A 15 20.26 -15.58 -21.03
C THR A 15 20.94 -16.51 -22.02
N GLU A 16 20.25 -17.56 -22.45
CA GLU A 16 20.72 -18.57 -23.40
C GLU A 16 19.64 -18.86 -24.46
N LEU A 17 20.05 -19.32 -25.63
CA LEU A 17 19.15 -19.87 -26.64
C LEU A 17 18.91 -21.34 -26.32
N VAL A 18 17.65 -21.75 -26.23
CA VAL A 18 17.22 -23.08 -25.84
C VAL A 18 16.18 -23.60 -26.80
N LEU A 19 16.36 -24.83 -27.29
CA LEU A 19 15.34 -25.54 -28.06
C LEU A 19 14.34 -26.21 -27.12
N ILE A 20 13.07 -25.97 -27.31
CA ILE A 20 11.98 -26.59 -26.56
C ILE A 20 10.94 -27.20 -27.50
N PRO A 21 10.37 -28.36 -27.17
CA PRO A 21 9.25 -28.92 -27.91
C PRO A 21 8.03 -27.98 -27.90
N GLU A 22 7.31 -27.95 -29.02
CA GLU A 22 6.02 -27.25 -29.09
C GLU A 22 5.07 -27.74 -27.98
N GLN A 23 4.23 -26.82 -27.44
CA GLN A 23 3.28 -27.11 -26.33
C GLN A 23 3.95 -27.43 -24.99
N THR A 24 5.24 -27.19 -24.81
CA THR A 24 5.89 -27.32 -23.51
C THR A 24 5.29 -26.32 -22.52
N LYS A 25 4.89 -26.79 -21.34
CA LYS A 25 4.41 -25.90 -20.27
C LYS A 25 5.57 -25.08 -19.68
N LEU A 26 5.31 -23.82 -19.36
CA LEU A 26 6.29 -22.95 -18.67
C LEU A 26 6.76 -23.59 -17.33
N GLU A 27 5.88 -24.34 -16.66
CA GLU A 27 6.20 -25.07 -15.43
C GLU A 27 7.30 -26.13 -15.64
N GLN A 28 7.28 -26.86 -16.75
CA GLN A 28 8.29 -27.87 -17.05
C GLN A 28 9.67 -27.23 -17.24
N ILE A 29 9.70 -26.10 -17.95
CA ILE A 29 10.93 -25.31 -18.14
C ILE A 29 11.39 -24.76 -16.77
N ALA A 30 10.49 -24.19 -15.97
CA ALA A 30 10.80 -23.66 -14.65
C ALA A 30 11.41 -24.73 -13.73
N LYS A 31 10.83 -25.93 -13.69
CA LYS A 31 11.36 -27.07 -12.90
C LYS A 31 12.78 -27.48 -13.32
N GLN A 32 13.08 -27.44 -14.62
CA GLN A 32 14.42 -27.78 -15.14
C GLN A 32 15.48 -26.78 -14.66
N TYR A 33 15.14 -25.49 -14.56
CA TYR A 33 16.08 -24.43 -14.19
C TYR A 33 15.95 -23.96 -12.73
N GLN A 34 15.01 -24.52 -11.94
CA GLN A 34 14.76 -24.11 -10.55
C GLN A 34 16.03 -24.03 -9.69
N LYS A 35 16.96 -24.95 -9.87
CA LYS A 35 18.23 -25.00 -9.11
C LYS A 35 19.16 -23.80 -9.31
N ASN A 36 18.92 -23.00 -10.36
CA ASN A 36 19.70 -21.81 -10.68
C ASN A 36 19.11 -20.55 -10.04
N TYR A 37 17.98 -20.66 -9.34
CA TYR A 37 17.29 -19.58 -8.65
C TYR A 37 17.34 -19.79 -7.15
N SER A 38 17.47 -18.71 -6.39
CA SER A 38 17.61 -18.74 -4.92
C SER A 38 16.36 -19.24 -4.21
N ASP A 39 15.20 -19.01 -4.81
CA ASP A 39 13.91 -19.38 -4.24
C ASP A 39 12.92 -19.89 -5.32
N ARG A 40 11.71 -20.28 -4.91
CA ARG A 40 10.75 -20.96 -5.78
C ARG A 40 10.30 -20.08 -6.94
N ILE A 41 10.47 -20.54 -8.18
CA ILE A 41 9.89 -19.92 -9.38
C ILE A 41 8.36 -20.11 -9.33
N VAL A 42 7.60 -19.01 -9.45
CA VAL A 42 6.13 -19.03 -9.33
C VAL A 42 5.41 -18.39 -10.52
N LEU A 43 6.12 -17.65 -11.36
CA LEU A 43 5.55 -16.92 -12.49
C LEU A 43 6.58 -16.82 -13.62
N ALA A 44 6.13 -16.58 -14.84
CA ALA A 44 6.99 -16.29 -15.98
C ALA A 44 6.64 -14.95 -16.63
N CYS A 45 7.61 -14.33 -17.27
CA CYS A 45 7.43 -13.21 -18.19
C CYS A 45 7.81 -13.68 -19.61
N VAL A 46 6.84 -13.63 -20.52
CA VAL A 46 7.00 -14.02 -21.93
C VAL A 46 6.79 -12.79 -22.78
N ASP A 47 7.82 -12.34 -23.49
CA ASP A 47 7.81 -11.13 -24.33
C ASP A 47 7.24 -9.92 -23.59
N GLY A 48 7.75 -9.65 -22.37
CA GLY A 48 7.30 -8.54 -21.53
C GLY A 48 5.88 -8.69 -20.99
N LYS A 49 5.29 -9.90 -20.99
CA LYS A 49 3.94 -10.16 -20.46
C LYS A 49 3.99 -11.27 -19.41
N LEU A 50 3.44 -11.00 -18.24
CA LEU A 50 3.33 -12.00 -17.17
C LEU A 50 2.43 -13.17 -17.59
N ARG A 51 2.86 -14.39 -17.29
CA ARG A 51 2.17 -15.65 -17.58
C ARG A 51 2.27 -16.60 -16.40
N GLU A 52 1.17 -17.29 -16.12
CA GLU A 52 1.15 -18.40 -15.16
C GLU A 52 1.96 -19.58 -15.70
N LEU A 53 2.64 -20.30 -14.82
CA LEU A 53 3.46 -21.46 -15.19
C LEU A 53 2.64 -22.60 -15.84
N SER A 54 1.33 -22.65 -15.60
CA SER A 54 0.40 -23.59 -16.24
C SER A 54 0.23 -23.38 -17.75
N LYS A 55 0.67 -22.23 -18.29
CA LYS A 55 0.55 -21.92 -19.72
C LYS A 55 1.61 -22.62 -20.54
N VAL A 56 1.24 -22.94 -21.80
CA VAL A 56 2.15 -23.55 -22.78
C VAL A 56 2.83 -22.48 -23.63
N VAL A 57 4.05 -22.74 -24.06
CA VAL A 57 4.77 -21.93 -25.04
C VAL A 57 4.24 -22.27 -26.43
N LYS A 58 3.81 -21.23 -27.17
CA LYS A 58 3.13 -21.39 -28.48
C LYS A 58 3.94 -20.85 -29.66
N ALA A 59 5.00 -20.11 -29.41
CA ALA A 59 5.82 -19.47 -30.41
C ALA A 59 7.22 -19.14 -29.84
N PRO A 60 8.24 -18.94 -30.70
CA PRO A 60 9.52 -18.37 -30.28
C PRO A 60 9.33 -17.05 -29.55
N GLY A 61 10.17 -16.77 -28.57
CA GLY A 61 10.10 -15.53 -27.79
C GLY A 61 11.11 -15.51 -26.65
N LYS A 62 11.10 -14.39 -25.89
CA LYS A 62 11.95 -14.24 -24.70
C LYS A 62 11.18 -14.64 -23.45
N ILE A 63 11.75 -15.57 -22.68
CA ILE A 63 11.16 -16.05 -21.43
C ILE A 63 12.11 -15.76 -20.28
N SER A 64 11.59 -15.16 -19.21
CA SER A 64 12.24 -15.03 -17.91
C SER A 64 11.31 -15.50 -16.80
N PHE A 65 11.87 -15.87 -15.66
CA PHE A 65 11.12 -16.37 -14.52
C PHE A 65 11.15 -15.38 -13.38
N LEU A 66 10.06 -15.39 -12.60
CA LEU A 66 9.93 -14.64 -11.36
C LEU A 66 9.73 -15.62 -10.21
N THR A 67 10.46 -15.36 -9.14
CA THR A 67 10.43 -16.17 -7.93
C THR A 67 9.40 -15.61 -6.93
N MET A 68 9.13 -16.32 -5.85
CA MET A 68 8.18 -15.89 -4.84
C MET A 68 8.64 -14.67 -4.03
N THR A 69 9.92 -14.27 -4.13
CA THR A 69 10.45 -13.04 -3.50
C THR A 69 10.40 -11.83 -4.43
N ASP A 70 10.25 -12.03 -5.74
CA ASP A 70 10.00 -10.97 -6.69
C ASP A 70 8.64 -10.32 -6.47
N ARG A 71 8.49 -9.03 -6.80
CA ARG A 71 7.26 -8.25 -6.54
C ARG A 71 5.98 -8.91 -7.06
N ASP A 72 5.96 -9.36 -8.31
CA ASP A 72 4.79 -10.00 -8.90
C ASP A 72 4.67 -11.48 -8.51
N GLY A 73 5.79 -12.12 -8.21
CA GLY A 73 5.82 -13.44 -7.60
C GLY A 73 5.21 -13.44 -6.20
N LYS A 74 5.59 -12.51 -5.31
CA LYS A 74 4.94 -12.29 -4.00
C LYS A 74 3.43 -12.13 -4.11
N ARG A 75 2.98 -11.30 -5.04
CA ARG A 75 1.54 -11.09 -5.28
C ARG A 75 0.84 -12.36 -5.73
N THR A 76 1.50 -13.15 -6.58
CA THR A 76 0.99 -14.44 -7.05
C THR A 76 0.90 -15.43 -5.91
N TYR A 77 1.95 -15.56 -5.10
CA TYR A 77 2.01 -16.42 -3.93
C TYR A 77 0.90 -16.08 -2.92
N ARG A 78 0.78 -14.82 -2.52
CA ARG A 78 -0.23 -14.35 -1.55
C ARG A 78 -1.66 -14.60 -2.00
N ARG A 79 -1.98 -14.38 -3.28
CA ARG A 79 -3.32 -14.69 -3.82
C ARG A 79 -3.62 -16.17 -3.79
N SER A 80 -2.66 -17.00 -4.20
CA SER A 80 -2.82 -18.45 -4.18
C SER A 80 -2.97 -18.97 -2.76
N MET A 81 -2.23 -18.40 -1.80
CA MET A 81 -2.36 -18.71 -0.38
C MET A 81 -3.74 -18.33 0.18
N THR A 82 -4.31 -17.21 -0.27
CA THR A 82 -5.68 -16.83 0.13
C THR A 82 -6.73 -17.82 -0.42
N LEU A 83 -6.56 -18.33 -1.63
CA LEU A 83 -7.42 -19.39 -2.16
C LEU A 83 -7.28 -20.70 -1.37
N LEU A 84 -6.04 -21.06 -1.01
CA LEU A 84 -5.77 -22.23 -0.15
C LEU A 84 -6.44 -22.10 1.22
N LEU A 85 -6.31 -20.92 1.85
CA LEU A 85 -6.95 -20.59 3.13
C LEU A 85 -8.47 -20.76 3.06
N GLN A 86 -9.11 -20.26 2.00
CA GLN A 86 -10.57 -20.40 1.81
C GLN A 86 -10.97 -21.88 1.67
N LYS A 87 -10.24 -22.64 0.85
CA LYS A 87 -10.50 -24.08 0.68
C LYS A 87 -10.35 -24.84 1.98
N ALA A 88 -9.37 -24.51 2.81
CA ALA A 88 -9.19 -25.11 4.12
C ALA A 88 -10.38 -24.79 5.07
N VAL A 89 -10.86 -23.54 5.07
CA VAL A 89 -12.06 -23.15 5.83
C VAL A 89 -13.29 -23.94 5.36
N GLU A 90 -13.50 -24.04 4.04
CA GLU A 90 -14.61 -24.82 3.46
C GLU A 90 -14.54 -26.30 3.86
N ASN A 91 -13.35 -26.92 3.84
CA ASN A 91 -13.16 -28.32 4.22
C ASN A 91 -13.53 -28.58 5.69
N LEU A 92 -13.11 -27.67 6.59
CA LEU A 92 -13.32 -27.83 8.04
C LEU A 92 -14.76 -27.53 8.47
N TRP A 93 -15.36 -26.48 7.92
CA TRP A 93 -16.62 -25.94 8.45
C TRP A 93 -17.72 -25.77 7.42
N LYS A 94 -17.45 -26.08 6.14
CA LYS A 94 -18.40 -25.90 5.02
C LYS A 94 -18.93 -24.44 5.00
N ASP A 95 -20.22 -24.28 4.75
CA ASP A 95 -20.87 -22.96 4.68
C ASP A 95 -21.14 -22.30 6.06
N GLN A 96 -20.84 -23.00 7.16
CA GLN A 96 -21.11 -22.50 8.51
C GLN A 96 -20.11 -21.39 8.91
N VAL A 97 -18.90 -21.44 8.39
CA VAL A 97 -17.85 -20.47 8.69
C VAL A 97 -17.36 -19.82 7.39
N LYS A 98 -17.23 -18.49 7.41
CA LYS A 98 -16.65 -17.72 6.32
C LYS A 98 -15.35 -17.07 6.79
N ILE A 99 -14.39 -16.97 5.90
CA ILE A 99 -13.15 -16.22 6.15
C ILE A 99 -13.27 -14.81 5.57
N ARG A 100 -12.72 -13.83 6.26
CA ARG A 100 -12.51 -12.50 5.72
C ARG A 100 -11.07 -12.06 5.91
N VAL A 101 -10.44 -11.61 4.83
CA VAL A 101 -9.13 -10.98 4.82
C VAL A 101 -9.33 -9.47 4.86
N TYR A 102 -8.87 -8.80 5.91
CA TYR A 102 -9.19 -7.38 6.10
C TYR A 102 -8.14 -6.43 5.55
N TYR A 103 -6.89 -6.62 5.90
CA TYR A 103 -5.81 -5.70 5.54
C TYR A 103 -4.43 -6.35 5.76
N SER A 104 -3.42 -5.72 5.21
CA SER A 104 -2.04 -6.12 5.51
C SER A 104 -1.59 -5.53 6.85
N LEU A 105 -0.98 -6.36 7.69
CA LEU A 105 -0.21 -5.97 8.86
C LEU A 105 1.26 -6.26 8.57
N GLY A 106 2.05 -5.24 8.27
CA GLY A 106 3.40 -5.45 7.75
C GLY A 106 3.38 -6.28 6.46
N GLU A 107 4.09 -7.39 6.45
CA GLU A 107 4.15 -8.34 5.33
C GLU A 107 3.09 -9.45 5.41
N SER A 108 2.24 -9.49 6.46
CA SER A 108 1.19 -10.49 6.70
C SER A 108 -0.22 -9.98 6.34
N TYR A 109 -1.22 -10.87 6.38
CA TYR A 109 -2.64 -10.51 6.28
C TYR A 109 -3.36 -10.78 7.59
N TYR A 110 -4.12 -9.80 8.08
CA TYR A 110 -5.04 -9.98 9.19
C TYR A 110 -6.36 -10.56 8.71
N CYS A 111 -6.79 -11.66 9.33
CA CYS A 111 -7.95 -12.44 8.95
C CYS A 111 -8.86 -12.70 10.16
N GLU A 112 -10.16 -12.87 9.90
CA GLU A 112 -11.13 -13.32 10.90
C GLU A 112 -12.01 -14.43 10.32
N LEU A 113 -12.23 -15.49 11.10
CA LEU A 113 -13.31 -16.46 10.86
C LEU A 113 -14.63 -15.85 11.36
N ARG A 114 -15.66 -15.97 10.55
CA ARG A 114 -17.03 -15.54 10.87
C ARG A 114 -17.95 -16.74 10.93
N GLY A 115 -18.64 -16.90 12.03
CA GLY A 115 -19.49 -18.07 12.30
C GLY A 115 -18.88 -19.03 13.32
N THR A 116 -17.63 -18.78 13.76
CA THR A 116 -16.97 -19.51 14.85
C THR A 116 -16.10 -18.57 15.68
N VAL A 117 -15.54 -19.08 16.77
CA VAL A 117 -14.58 -18.34 17.61
C VAL A 117 -13.20 -18.39 16.97
N ASN A 118 -12.49 -17.26 16.96
CA ASN A 118 -11.10 -17.19 16.55
C ASN A 118 -10.21 -17.53 17.75
N ASP A 119 -10.00 -18.80 18.04
CA ASP A 119 -9.18 -19.30 19.12
C ASP A 119 -7.98 -20.13 18.61
N ALA A 120 -7.10 -20.50 19.52
CA ALA A 120 -5.92 -21.27 19.18
C ALA A 120 -6.24 -22.63 18.53
N ALA A 121 -7.34 -23.29 18.95
CA ALA A 121 -7.74 -24.58 18.42
C ALA A 121 -8.22 -24.46 16.98
N ALA A 122 -9.04 -23.43 16.67
CA ALA A 122 -9.51 -23.17 15.30
C ALA A 122 -8.35 -22.80 14.38
N VAL A 123 -7.43 -21.93 14.82
CA VAL A 123 -6.25 -21.52 14.03
C VAL A 123 -5.31 -22.71 13.79
N GLN A 124 -5.08 -23.56 14.78
CA GLN A 124 -4.24 -24.76 14.65
C GLN A 124 -4.89 -25.78 13.69
N ALA A 125 -6.19 -26.02 13.79
CA ALA A 125 -6.91 -26.90 12.87
C ALA A 125 -6.82 -26.40 11.43
N LEU A 126 -6.98 -25.07 11.24
CA LEU A 126 -6.89 -24.42 9.94
C LEU A 126 -5.48 -24.53 9.34
N CYS A 127 -4.44 -24.30 10.14
CA CYS A 127 -3.05 -24.45 9.72
C CYS A 127 -2.73 -25.89 9.29
N ALA A 128 -3.16 -26.88 10.07
CA ALA A 128 -2.99 -28.30 9.76
C ALA A 128 -3.71 -28.70 8.44
N GLU A 129 -4.93 -28.21 8.22
CA GLU A 129 -5.65 -28.47 6.98
C GLU A 129 -4.99 -27.81 5.76
N MET A 130 -4.48 -26.58 5.91
CA MET A 130 -3.72 -25.92 4.85
C MET A 130 -2.45 -26.72 4.50
N GLN A 131 -1.70 -27.21 5.50
CA GLN A 131 -0.52 -28.06 5.29
C GLN A 131 -0.87 -29.35 4.56
N ARG A 132 -1.97 -30.03 4.98
CA ARG A 132 -2.47 -31.23 4.29
C ARG A 132 -2.78 -30.97 2.80
N LEU A 133 -3.39 -29.82 2.50
CA LEU A 133 -3.70 -29.43 1.12
C LEU A 133 -2.43 -29.12 0.31
N VAL A 134 -1.39 -28.55 0.95
CA VAL A 134 -0.08 -28.32 0.32
C VAL A 134 0.60 -29.66 -0.02
N GLU A 135 0.62 -30.60 0.93
CA GLU A 135 1.20 -31.95 0.73
C GLU A 135 0.49 -32.74 -0.37
N ALA A 136 -0.82 -32.52 -0.52
CA ALA A 136 -1.62 -33.16 -1.57
C ALA A 136 -1.33 -32.62 -2.99
N ASP A 137 -0.61 -31.51 -3.13
CA ASP A 137 -0.22 -30.85 -4.39
C ASP A 137 -1.36 -30.71 -5.41
N LEU A 138 -2.49 -30.23 -4.94
CA LEU A 138 -3.73 -30.11 -5.73
C LEU A 138 -3.63 -29.01 -6.80
N PRO A 139 -4.06 -29.26 -8.04
CA PRO A 139 -3.96 -28.29 -9.13
C PRO A 139 -4.91 -27.10 -8.92
N ILE A 140 -4.41 -25.87 -9.14
CA ILE A 140 -5.19 -24.66 -9.21
C ILE A 140 -5.58 -24.40 -10.67
N LYS A 141 -6.84 -24.59 -10.99
CA LYS A 141 -7.37 -24.45 -12.35
C LYS A 141 -7.88 -23.05 -12.59
N LYS A 142 -7.63 -22.53 -13.79
CA LYS A 142 -8.12 -21.24 -14.25
C LYS A 142 -9.16 -21.41 -15.35
N CYS A 143 -10.37 -20.93 -15.12
CA CYS A 143 -11.47 -20.95 -16.08
C CYS A 143 -11.81 -19.53 -16.50
N SER A 144 -11.87 -19.27 -17.82
CA SER A 144 -12.39 -18.02 -18.36
C SER A 144 -13.88 -18.18 -18.65
N VAL A 145 -14.70 -17.39 -17.97
CA VAL A 145 -16.17 -17.42 -18.10
C VAL A 145 -16.69 -16.05 -18.54
N LYS A 146 -17.93 -15.98 -19.00
CA LYS A 146 -18.58 -14.68 -19.23
C LYS A 146 -18.78 -13.98 -17.89
N THR A 147 -18.71 -12.64 -17.89
CA THR A 147 -18.85 -11.87 -16.66
C THR A 147 -20.23 -12.06 -16.03
N GLU A 148 -21.28 -12.12 -16.85
CA GLU A 148 -22.65 -12.39 -16.41
C GLU A 148 -22.79 -13.78 -15.74
N ASP A 149 -22.16 -14.82 -16.32
CA ASP A 149 -22.16 -16.17 -15.73
C ASP A 149 -21.41 -16.20 -14.39
N ALA A 150 -20.34 -15.40 -14.25
CA ALA A 150 -19.60 -15.28 -13.00
C ALA A 150 -20.41 -14.52 -11.93
N GLU A 151 -21.10 -13.44 -12.32
CA GLU A 151 -22.00 -12.69 -11.42
C GLU A 151 -23.08 -13.62 -10.87
N GLN A 152 -23.74 -14.40 -11.73
CA GLN A 152 -24.76 -15.37 -11.32
C GLN A 152 -24.18 -16.46 -10.41
N LEU A 153 -22.99 -16.98 -10.72
CA LEU A 153 -22.30 -17.97 -9.87
C LEU A 153 -22.10 -17.47 -8.45
N PHE A 154 -21.65 -16.22 -8.28
CA PHE A 154 -21.42 -15.64 -6.96
C PHE A 154 -22.72 -15.23 -6.26
N HIS A 155 -23.75 -14.85 -7.01
CA HIS A 155 -25.12 -14.69 -6.49
C HIS A 155 -25.61 -16.00 -5.85
N ASP A 156 -25.54 -17.11 -6.59
CA ASP A 156 -26.00 -18.44 -6.14
C ASP A 156 -25.22 -18.94 -4.92
N LYS A 157 -23.94 -18.59 -4.81
CA LYS A 157 -23.09 -18.87 -3.64
C LYS A 157 -23.28 -17.90 -2.48
N GLY A 158 -24.13 -16.88 -2.61
CA GLY A 158 -24.36 -15.85 -1.59
C GLY A 158 -23.13 -14.94 -1.31
N MET A 159 -22.20 -14.85 -2.28
CA MET A 159 -21.00 -14.00 -2.21
C MET A 159 -21.31 -12.61 -2.79
N LYS A 160 -22.11 -11.84 -2.05
CA LYS A 160 -22.64 -10.53 -2.49
C LYS A 160 -21.54 -9.51 -2.83
N ASP A 161 -20.40 -9.57 -2.18
CA ASP A 161 -19.26 -8.69 -2.44
C ASP A 161 -18.70 -8.89 -3.85
N LYS A 162 -18.65 -10.14 -4.33
CA LYS A 162 -18.16 -10.50 -5.67
C LYS A 162 -19.22 -10.29 -6.75
N GLU A 163 -20.47 -10.61 -6.46
CA GLU A 163 -21.61 -10.26 -7.32
C GLU A 163 -21.60 -8.77 -7.63
N ARG A 164 -21.60 -7.91 -6.61
CA ARG A 164 -21.53 -6.44 -6.75
C ARG A 164 -20.27 -5.98 -7.48
N LEU A 165 -19.10 -6.58 -7.20
CA LEU A 165 -17.84 -6.23 -7.86
C LEU A 165 -17.90 -6.51 -9.36
N LEU A 166 -18.45 -7.66 -9.76
CA LEU A 166 -18.55 -8.10 -11.16
C LEU A 166 -19.60 -7.33 -11.94
N HIS A 167 -20.68 -6.90 -11.30
CA HIS A 167 -21.74 -6.08 -11.89
C HIS A 167 -21.20 -4.84 -12.61
N TYR A 168 -20.14 -4.21 -12.09
CA TYR A 168 -19.53 -3.01 -12.68
C TYR A 168 -18.36 -3.30 -13.62
N ARG A 169 -18.09 -4.59 -13.91
CA ARG A 169 -16.98 -4.95 -14.81
C ARG A 169 -17.36 -4.73 -16.28
N ARG A 170 -16.55 -3.96 -16.99
CA ARG A 170 -16.72 -3.69 -18.43
C ARG A 170 -16.22 -4.84 -19.31
N SER A 171 -15.40 -5.74 -18.78
CA SER A 171 -14.88 -6.89 -19.51
C SER A 171 -15.98 -7.91 -19.73
N SER A 172 -16.15 -8.41 -20.94
CA SER A 172 -17.11 -9.46 -21.28
C SER A 172 -16.76 -10.82 -20.68
N ARG A 173 -15.50 -11.00 -20.23
CA ARG A 173 -15.04 -12.25 -19.62
C ARG A 173 -14.15 -11.97 -18.41
N VAL A 174 -14.24 -12.83 -17.42
CA VAL A 174 -13.40 -12.83 -16.21
C VAL A 174 -12.78 -14.20 -15.99
N ASN A 175 -11.75 -14.27 -15.16
CA ASN A 175 -11.12 -15.54 -14.80
C ASN A 175 -11.54 -15.94 -13.38
N ILE A 176 -12.07 -17.14 -13.24
CA ILE A 176 -12.36 -17.80 -11.97
C ILE A 176 -11.29 -18.86 -11.76
N TYR A 177 -10.85 -19.00 -10.51
CA TYR A 177 -9.93 -20.04 -10.10
C TYR A 177 -10.66 -21.10 -9.30
N GLU A 178 -10.29 -22.35 -9.54
CA GLU A 178 -10.87 -23.53 -8.88
C GLU A 178 -9.76 -24.33 -8.19
N LEU A 179 -9.99 -24.67 -6.94
CA LEU A 179 -9.16 -25.57 -6.15
C LEU A 179 -10.08 -26.64 -5.52
N ASP A 180 -9.98 -27.87 -6.02
CA ASP A 180 -10.75 -29.02 -5.50
C ASP A 180 -12.24 -28.71 -5.29
N GLY A 181 -12.90 -28.19 -6.34
CA GLY A 181 -14.32 -27.80 -6.33
C GLY A 181 -14.62 -26.42 -5.74
N HIS A 182 -13.72 -25.84 -4.94
CA HIS A 182 -13.88 -24.48 -4.46
C HIS A 182 -13.55 -23.48 -5.57
N GLN A 183 -14.46 -22.56 -5.85
CA GLN A 183 -14.30 -21.56 -6.91
C GLN A 183 -14.37 -20.16 -6.35
N ASP A 184 -13.37 -19.32 -6.72
CA ASP A 184 -13.32 -17.92 -6.34
C ASP A 184 -12.73 -17.03 -7.43
N TYR A 185 -12.91 -15.72 -7.29
CA TYR A 185 -12.46 -14.69 -8.20
C TYR A 185 -11.20 -14.00 -7.68
N TYR A 186 -10.18 -13.89 -8.56
CA TYR A 186 -8.96 -13.14 -8.28
C TYR A 186 -8.51 -12.35 -9.50
N TYR A 187 -8.05 -11.12 -9.29
CA TYR A 187 -7.67 -10.18 -10.35
C TYR A 187 -6.21 -10.30 -10.82
N GLY A 188 -5.53 -11.40 -10.52
CA GLY A 188 -4.11 -11.60 -10.87
C GLY A 188 -3.80 -13.03 -11.27
N TYR A 189 -2.54 -13.39 -11.11
CA TYR A 189 -1.99 -14.70 -11.45
C TYR A 189 -1.92 -15.59 -10.20
N MET A 190 -1.99 -16.91 -10.43
CA MET A 190 -1.89 -17.96 -9.40
C MET A 190 -0.74 -18.91 -9.71
N VAL A 191 -0.25 -19.60 -8.68
CA VAL A 191 0.68 -20.73 -8.83
C VAL A 191 -0.04 -21.93 -9.46
N PRO A 192 0.70 -22.92 -10.03
CA PRO A 192 0.09 -24.07 -10.68
C PRO A 192 -0.70 -25.01 -9.75
N SER A 193 -0.21 -25.19 -8.52
CA SER A 193 -0.77 -26.14 -7.54
C SER A 193 -0.47 -25.72 -6.11
N THR A 194 -1.12 -26.35 -5.14
CA THR A 194 -0.94 -26.08 -3.72
C THR A 194 0.45 -26.43 -3.20
N GLY A 195 1.16 -27.40 -3.84
CA GLY A 195 2.53 -27.76 -3.50
C GLY A 195 3.58 -26.64 -3.68
N TYR A 196 3.20 -25.53 -4.33
CA TYR A 196 4.01 -24.30 -4.40
C TYR A 196 3.95 -23.45 -3.13
N LEU A 197 3.00 -23.72 -2.21
CA LEU A 197 2.61 -22.84 -1.10
C LEU A 197 3.13 -23.33 0.27
N GLY A 198 4.31 -23.97 0.30
CA GLY A 198 4.83 -24.64 1.50
C GLY A 198 5.37 -23.72 2.61
N VAL A 199 5.56 -22.42 2.37
CA VAL A 199 6.14 -21.49 3.35
C VAL A 199 5.07 -20.51 3.83
N PHE A 200 4.42 -20.83 4.92
CA PHE A 200 3.41 -19.96 5.60
C PHE A 200 3.24 -20.40 7.04
N ASP A 201 2.62 -19.55 7.84
CA ASP A 201 2.11 -19.90 9.16
C ASP A 201 0.86 -19.08 9.51
N LEU A 202 0.11 -19.51 10.52
CA LEU A 202 -1.02 -18.81 11.09
C LEU A 202 -0.76 -18.54 12.57
N GLU A 203 -0.85 -17.28 12.98
CA GLU A 203 -0.66 -16.87 14.35
C GLU A 203 -1.91 -16.16 14.88
N LEU A 204 -2.40 -16.60 16.06
CA LEU A 204 -3.53 -15.92 16.72
C LEU A 204 -3.12 -14.49 17.07
N TYR A 205 -3.95 -13.52 16.66
CA TYR A 205 -3.66 -12.11 16.91
C TYR A 205 -4.93 -11.32 17.20
N GLU A 206 -5.02 -10.79 18.42
CA GLU A 206 -6.18 -10.01 18.89
C GLU A 206 -7.50 -10.78 18.69
N ASP A 207 -8.49 -10.20 17.99
CA ASP A 207 -9.81 -10.81 17.75
C ASP A 207 -9.82 -11.82 16.58
N GLY A 208 -8.70 -12.04 15.93
CA GLY A 208 -8.57 -12.89 14.74
C GLY A 208 -7.22 -13.59 14.68
N PHE A 209 -6.68 -13.73 13.49
CA PHE A 209 -5.36 -14.29 13.27
C PHE A 209 -4.65 -13.60 12.11
N VAL A 210 -3.35 -13.81 12.01
CA VAL A 210 -2.54 -13.35 10.89
C VAL A 210 -2.09 -14.54 10.04
N LEU A 211 -2.19 -14.37 8.72
CA LEU A 211 -1.58 -15.25 7.74
C LEU A 211 -0.20 -14.69 7.40
N LEU A 212 0.83 -15.42 7.80
CA LEU A 212 2.24 -15.07 7.61
C LEU A 212 2.75 -15.62 6.26
N PHE A 213 3.65 -14.90 5.63
CA PHE A 213 4.20 -15.21 4.31
C PHE A 213 5.72 -15.38 4.35
N PRO A 214 6.34 -15.88 3.27
CA PRO A 214 7.78 -16.03 3.19
C PRO A 214 8.54 -14.72 3.43
N ASN A 215 9.69 -14.82 4.11
CA ASN A 215 10.64 -13.75 4.31
C ASN A 215 11.27 -13.27 2.97
N LYS A 216 12.20 -12.32 3.04
CA LYS A 216 12.87 -11.77 1.85
C LYS A 216 13.73 -12.79 1.09
N LYS A 217 14.10 -13.92 1.73
CA LYS A 217 14.86 -15.00 1.10
C LYS A 217 13.95 -16.10 0.55
N GLY A 218 12.70 -16.19 1.00
CA GLY A 218 11.74 -17.17 0.54
C GLY A 218 11.86 -18.56 1.20
N ASP A 219 12.75 -18.72 2.16
CA ASP A 219 13.06 -20.01 2.80
C ASP A 219 12.35 -20.22 4.13
N GLU A 220 12.01 -19.16 4.83
CA GLU A 220 11.35 -19.16 6.13
C GLU A 220 10.17 -18.23 6.16
N VAL A 221 9.31 -18.37 7.17
CA VAL A 221 8.18 -17.47 7.41
C VAL A 221 8.71 -16.17 8.01
N GLU A 222 8.23 -15.01 7.48
CA GLU A 222 8.52 -13.71 8.05
C GLU A 222 7.79 -13.57 9.39
N PRO A 223 8.50 -13.35 10.51
CA PRO A 223 7.84 -13.11 11.80
C PRO A 223 6.92 -11.91 11.76
N LEU A 224 5.86 -11.93 12.58
CA LEU A 224 4.96 -10.79 12.68
C LEU A 224 5.67 -9.57 13.28
N HIS A 225 5.92 -8.59 12.44
CA HIS A 225 6.40 -7.27 12.86
C HIS A 225 5.27 -6.26 12.74
N THR A 226 4.50 -6.10 13.81
CA THR A 226 3.41 -5.12 13.84
C THR A 226 3.29 -4.48 15.21
N SER A 227 2.67 -3.31 15.24
CA SER A 227 2.39 -2.61 16.49
C SER A 227 0.89 -2.65 16.80
N ASN A 228 0.56 -2.80 18.07
CA ASN A 228 -0.82 -2.73 18.52
C ASN A 228 -1.49 -1.40 18.14
N LYS A 229 -0.72 -0.31 18.05
CA LYS A 229 -1.23 1.00 17.60
C LYS A 229 -1.72 0.95 16.16
N LEU A 230 -0.97 0.27 15.26
CA LEU A 230 -1.38 0.09 13.88
C LEU A 230 -2.67 -0.72 13.78
N TYR A 231 -2.76 -1.83 14.49
CA TYR A 231 -3.96 -2.66 14.54
C TYR A 231 -5.18 -1.87 15.02
N HIS A 232 -5.06 -1.16 16.16
CA HIS A 232 -6.18 -0.37 16.69
C HIS A 232 -6.62 0.75 15.75
N THR A 233 -5.66 1.42 15.08
CA THR A 233 -5.97 2.44 14.05
C THR A 233 -6.74 1.84 12.88
N LEU A 234 -6.34 0.65 12.40
CA LEU A 234 -7.05 -0.06 11.32
C LEU A 234 -8.42 -0.55 11.77
N LYS A 235 -8.53 -1.08 13.01
CA LYS A 235 -9.81 -1.54 13.60
C LYS A 235 -10.81 -0.38 13.75
N GLU A 236 -10.37 0.78 14.25
CA GLU A 236 -11.18 1.99 14.35
C GLU A 236 -11.66 2.43 12.96
N SER A 237 -10.75 2.52 12.02
CA SER A 237 -11.06 2.90 10.65
C SER A 237 -12.04 1.93 9.96
N ARG A 238 -11.96 0.63 10.28
CA ARG A 238 -12.92 -0.38 9.82
C ARG A 238 -14.34 -0.12 10.35
N SER A 239 -14.47 0.47 11.54
CA SER A 239 -15.79 0.84 12.07
C SER A 239 -16.49 1.87 11.20
N TRP A 240 -15.73 2.81 10.62
CA TRP A 240 -16.24 3.82 9.70
C TRP A 240 -16.77 3.20 8.40
N SER A 241 -16.03 2.27 7.80
CA SER A 241 -16.49 1.59 6.59
C SER A 241 -17.75 0.75 6.82
N ARG A 242 -17.91 0.19 8.02
CA ARG A 242 -19.14 -0.52 8.44
C ARG A 242 -20.31 0.44 8.62
N MET A 243 -20.09 1.59 9.27
CA MET A 243 -21.12 2.62 9.49
C MET A 243 -21.66 3.16 8.16
N LEU A 244 -20.78 3.29 7.15
CA LEU A 244 -21.13 3.77 5.83
C LEU A 244 -21.66 2.67 4.89
N ASP A 245 -21.64 1.41 5.32
CA ASP A 245 -21.92 0.21 4.49
C ASP A 245 -21.08 0.18 3.20
N VAL A 246 -19.82 0.64 3.29
CA VAL A 246 -18.86 0.71 2.18
C VAL A 246 -17.57 0.01 2.60
N GLY A 247 -17.58 -1.33 2.62
CA GLY A 247 -16.41 -2.13 2.98
C GLY A 247 -15.66 -2.73 1.79
N THR A 248 -16.26 -2.69 0.60
CA THR A 248 -15.68 -3.24 -0.65
C THR A 248 -15.90 -2.30 -1.82
N ILE A 249 -15.12 -2.49 -2.90
CA ILE A 249 -15.26 -1.67 -4.12
C ILE A 249 -16.67 -1.80 -4.71
N GLY A 250 -17.24 -3.01 -4.71
CA GLY A 250 -18.62 -3.21 -5.20
C GLY A 250 -19.62 -2.35 -4.42
N ALA A 251 -19.52 -2.30 -3.09
CA ALA A 251 -20.40 -1.48 -2.26
C ALA A 251 -20.19 0.03 -2.49
N LEU A 252 -18.93 0.47 -2.72
CA LEU A 252 -18.65 1.86 -3.11
C LEU A 252 -19.29 2.20 -4.46
N ASN A 253 -19.16 1.31 -5.44
CA ASN A 253 -19.75 1.50 -6.76
C ASN A 253 -21.28 1.57 -6.70
N ASP A 254 -21.93 0.70 -5.90
CA ASP A 254 -23.38 0.77 -5.66
C ASP A 254 -23.81 2.14 -5.10
N ALA A 255 -23.02 2.66 -4.16
CA ALA A 255 -23.30 3.98 -3.58
C ALA A 255 -23.11 5.12 -4.60
N ILE A 256 -22.07 5.04 -5.45
CA ILE A 256 -21.86 6.02 -6.52
C ILE A 256 -22.98 5.93 -7.56
N ALA A 257 -23.33 4.73 -8.03
CA ALA A 257 -24.37 4.51 -9.04
C ALA A 257 -25.76 4.92 -8.56
N SER A 258 -26.03 4.78 -7.25
CA SER A 258 -27.30 5.23 -6.63
C SER A 258 -27.34 6.70 -6.26
N GLY A 259 -26.32 7.51 -6.62
CA GLY A 259 -26.27 8.94 -6.32
C GLY A 259 -25.85 9.28 -4.88
N ARG A 260 -25.44 8.31 -4.06
CA ARG A 260 -24.99 8.52 -2.67
C ARG A 260 -23.51 8.90 -2.54
N GLY A 261 -22.80 9.12 -3.65
CA GLY A 261 -21.39 9.44 -3.65
C GLY A 261 -21.05 10.69 -2.83
N GLU A 262 -21.84 11.78 -2.97
CA GLU A 262 -21.68 13.01 -2.19
C GLU A 262 -21.90 12.77 -0.68
N GLN A 263 -22.87 11.94 -0.31
CA GLN A 263 -23.12 11.61 1.09
C GLN A 263 -21.92 10.89 1.71
N ILE A 264 -21.26 9.98 0.97
CA ILE A 264 -20.04 9.30 1.44
C ILE A 264 -18.91 10.31 1.65
N ILE A 265 -18.72 11.25 0.71
CA ILE A 265 -17.73 12.32 0.84
C ILE A 265 -17.98 13.12 2.13
N LEU A 266 -19.18 13.63 2.31
CA LEU A 266 -19.54 14.46 3.47
C LEU A 266 -19.34 13.72 4.81
N LEU A 267 -19.78 12.48 4.91
CA LEU A 267 -19.64 11.68 6.12
C LEU A 267 -18.16 11.34 6.40
N GLN A 268 -17.39 10.97 5.37
CA GLN A 268 -15.97 10.68 5.53
C GLN A 268 -15.17 11.93 5.96
N GLU A 269 -15.50 13.10 5.38
CA GLU A 269 -14.85 14.36 5.77
C GLU A 269 -15.22 14.79 7.19
N ALA A 270 -16.48 14.58 7.61
CA ALA A 270 -16.91 14.84 8.99
C ALA A 270 -16.19 13.96 10.00
N LEU A 271 -16.06 12.65 9.75
CA LEU A 271 -15.31 11.70 10.59
C LEU A 271 -13.82 12.07 10.65
N MET A 272 -13.25 12.51 9.53
CA MET A 272 -11.86 12.96 9.47
C MET A 272 -11.64 14.21 10.30
N GLU A 273 -12.53 15.19 10.22
CA GLU A 273 -12.44 16.45 10.97
C GLU A 273 -12.61 16.21 12.48
N GLU A 274 -13.56 15.37 12.86
CA GLU A 274 -13.76 14.97 14.26
C GLU A 274 -12.50 14.32 14.84
N ARG A 275 -11.86 13.42 14.09
CA ARG A 275 -10.63 12.77 14.51
C ARG A 275 -9.46 13.73 14.68
N ILE A 276 -9.27 14.68 13.74
CA ILE A 276 -8.24 15.73 13.83
C ILE A 276 -8.53 16.65 15.02
N GLY A 277 -9.79 17.02 15.24
CA GLY A 277 -10.21 17.85 16.36
C GLY A 277 -10.00 17.19 17.72
N SER A 278 -10.28 15.89 17.83
CA SER A 278 -10.00 15.07 19.02
C SER A 278 -8.50 15.00 19.31
N LEU A 279 -7.68 14.81 18.27
CA LEU A 279 -6.22 14.78 18.39
C LEU A 279 -5.66 16.15 18.84
N ALA A 280 -6.17 17.24 18.28
CA ALA A 280 -5.79 18.60 18.69
C ALA A 280 -6.17 18.87 20.16
N ALA A 281 -7.31 18.36 20.63
CA ALA A 281 -7.71 18.47 22.05
C ALA A 281 -6.75 17.69 22.98
N GLN A 282 -6.33 16.49 22.58
CA GLN A 282 -5.33 15.71 23.34
C GLN A 282 -3.99 16.45 23.43
N ILE A 283 -3.51 17.03 22.34
CA ILE A 283 -2.26 17.80 22.32
C ILE A 283 -2.37 19.06 23.18
N ALA A 284 -3.48 19.81 23.06
CA ALA A 284 -3.69 21.04 23.82
C ALA A 284 -3.81 20.80 25.33
N ALA A 285 -4.36 19.66 25.77
CA ALA A 285 -4.50 19.27 27.17
C ALA A 285 -3.16 18.85 27.82
N LYS A 286 -2.20 18.35 27.04
CA LYS A 286 -0.86 17.97 27.54
C LYS A 286 -0.03 19.22 27.84
N LYS A 287 0.28 19.46 29.13
CA LYS A 287 1.19 20.55 29.53
C LYS A 287 2.62 20.28 29.03
N GLY A 288 3.33 21.33 28.66
CA GLY A 288 4.74 21.27 28.24
C GLY A 288 4.99 20.93 26.78
N ILE A 289 3.97 20.51 26.02
CA ILE A 289 4.15 20.23 24.58
C ILE A 289 4.45 21.53 23.82
N LYS A 290 5.58 21.54 23.13
CA LYS A 290 6.06 22.63 22.26
C LYS A 290 6.26 22.17 20.81
N PHE A 291 6.44 20.88 20.59
CA PHE A 291 6.71 20.28 19.29
C PHE A 291 5.70 19.19 18.96
N VAL A 292 4.98 19.32 17.86
CA VAL A 292 4.20 18.25 17.25
C VAL A 292 5.01 17.72 16.07
N MET A 293 5.51 16.51 16.18
CA MET A 293 6.39 15.88 15.19
C MET A 293 5.57 14.92 14.32
N ILE A 294 5.38 15.24 13.05
CA ILE A 294 4.54 14.47 12.12
C ILE A 294 5.43 13.77 11.12
N ALA A 295 5.43 12.45 11.12
CA ALA A 295 6.11 11.67 10.09
C ALA A 295 5.18 10.65 9.43
N GLY A 296 5.56 10.25 8.24
CA GLY A 296 4.86 9.24 7.48
C GLY A 296 5.44 9.10 6.08
N PRO A 297 5.10 8.02 5.38
CA PRO A 297 5.67 7.69 4.09
C PRO A 297 5.26 8.71 3.02
N SER A 298 5.93 8.65 1.86
CA SER A 298 5.62 9.54 0.74
C SER A 298 4.14 9.44 0.33
N SER A 299 3.55 10.59 0.01
CA SER A 299 2.12 10.72 -0.38
C SER A 299 1.12 10.23 0.68
N SER A 300 1.49 10.32 1.96
CA SER A 300 0.57 10.05 3.08
C SER A 300 -0.36 11.22 3.41
N GLY A 301 -0.17 12.41 2.83
CA GLY A 301 -0.98 13.60 3.11
C GLY A 301 -0.51 14.41 4.33
N LYS A 302 0.80 14.33 4.68
CA LYS A 302 1.38 15.03 5.84
C LYS A 302 1.11 16.52 5.82
N THR A 303 1.33 17.17 4.69
CA THR A 303 1.25 18.64 4.57
C THR A 303 -0.18 19.14 4.80
N THR A 304 -1.17 18.54 4.14
CA THR A 304 -2.58 18.90 4.37
C THR A 304 -3.02 18.57 5.79
N PHE A 305 -2.61 17.43 6.33
CA PHE A 305 -2.92 17.04 7.71
C PHE A 305 -2.31 18.01 8.71
N SER A 306 -1.04 18.43 8.57
CA SER A 306 -0.39 19.37 9.47
C SER A 306 -1.10 20.75 9.48
N ASN A 307 -1.56 21.21 8.31
CA ASN A 307 -2.35 22.42 8.19
C ASN A 307 -3.73 22.31 8.87
N ARG A 308 -4.48 21.22 8.63
CA ARG A 308 -5.77 20.96 9.32
C ARG A 308 -5.59 20.85 10.83
N LEU A 309 -4.58 20.12 11.29
CA LEU A 309 -4.26 20.00 12.71
C LEU A 309 -3.90 21.37 13.32
N SER A 310 -3.16 22.19 12.58
CA SER A 310 -2.83 23.57 13.01
C SER A 310 -4.10 24.43 13.20
N ILE A 311 -5.06 24.35 12.29
CA ILE A 311 -6.35 25.05 12.45
C ILE A 311 -7.08 24.58 13.71
N GLN A 312 -7.13 23.27 13.96
CA GLN A 312 -7.78 22.71 15.15
C GLN A 312 -7.05 23.09 16.45
N LEU A 313 -5.70 23.13 16.44
CA LEU A 313 -4.91 23.62 17.58
C LEU A 313 -5.18 25.10 17.87
N LEU A 314 -5.30 25.93 16.82
CA LEU A 314 -5.65 27.33 16.96
C LEU A 314 -7.04 27.49 17.61
N ALA A 315 -8.02 26.70 17.19
CA ALA A 315 -9.36 26.67 17.78
C ALA A 315 -9.37 26.20 19.26
N LYS A 316 -8.30 25.53 19.72
CA LYS A 316 -8.06 25.13 21.13
C LYS A 316 -7.18 26.12 21.91
N GLY A 317 -6.91 27.31 21.36
CA GLY A 317 -6.13 28.38 22.01
C GLY A 317 -4.60 28.18 21.93
N ARG A 318 -4.11 27.25 21.15
CA ARG A 318 -2.66 27.08 20.85
C ARG A 318 -2.34 27.83 19.57
N LYS A 319 -1.19 28.45 19.48
CA LYS A 319 -0.74 29.13 18.26
C LYS A 319 0.27 28.29 17.50
N PRO A 320 -0.16 27.57 16.45
CA PRO A 320 0.72 26.68 15.70
C PRO A 320 1.60 27.45 14.71
N HIS A 321 2.83 26.94 14.51
CA HIS A 321 3.77 27.38 13.49
C HIS A 321 4.18 26.15 12.67
N PRO A 322 3.64 25.97 11.45
CA PRO A 322 4.01 24.88 10.56
C PRO A 322 5.44 25.02 10.07
N ILE A 323 6.21 23.95 10.14
CA ILE A 323 7.58 23.83 9.66
C ILE A 323 7.72 22.54 8.85
N SER A 324 8.24 22.63 7.64
CA SER A 324 8.64 21.47 6.86
C SER A 324 10.09 21.09 7.15
N LEU A 325 10.35 19.81 7.39
CA LEU A 325 11.73 19.31 7.48
C LEU A 325 12.46 19.43 6.14
N ASP A 326 11.74 19.50 5.04
CA ASP A 326 12.33 19.69 3.71
C ASP A 326 13.05 21.06 3.61
N ASP A 327 12.69 22.06 4.43
CA ASP A 327 13.40 23.33 4.52
C ASP A 327 14.82 23.20 5.11
N TYR A 328 15.13 22.07 5.75
CA TYR A 328 16.42 21.77 6.36
C TYR A 328 17.30 20.83 5.52
N TYR A 329 16.95 20.53 4.27
CA TYR A 329 17.89 19.81 3.39
C TYR A 329 19.20 20.56 3.25
N ASP A 330 20.29 19.81 3.22
CA ASP A 330 21.60 20.34 2.81
C ASP A 330 21.62 20.66 1.32
N ASP A 331 22.56 21.50 0.89
CA ASP A 331 22.75 21.78 -0.51
C ASP A 331 22.91 20.48 -1.31
N ARG A 332 22.29 20.39 -2.48
CA ARG A 332 22.24 19.18 -3.32
C ARG A 332 23.62 18.55 -3.57
N GLU A 333 24.67 19.37 -3.61
CA GLU A 333 26.05 18.92 -3.80
C GLU A 333 26.57 18.07 -2.62
N ARG A 334 26.00 18.23 -1.42
CA ARG A 334 26.35 17.51 -0.18
C ARG A 334 25.44 16.32 0.10
N CYS A 335 24.35 16.18 -0.66
CA CYS A 335 23.41 15.10 -0.46
C CYS A 335 24.11 13.74 -0.65
N PRO A 336 23.97 12.79 0.29
CA PRO A 336 24.51 11.45 0.17
C PRO A 336 24.00 10.72 -1.08
N ARG A 337 24.74 9.69 -1.50
CA ARG A 337 24.34 8.83 -2.61
C ARG A 337 23.93 7.45 -2.11
N ASP A 338 22.91 6.88 -2.76
CA ASP A 338 22.47 5.50 -2.52
C ASP A 338 23.45 4.47 -3.13
N ALA A 339 23.20 3.19 -2.91
CA ALA A 339 24.02 2.10 -3.44
C ALA A 339 24.06 2.05 -4.99
N ASP A 340 23.08 2.66 -5.65
CA ASP A 340 23.00 2.74 -7.11
C ASP A 340 23.68 4.03 -7.65
N GLY A 341 24.27 4.87 -6.75
CA GLY A 341 24.97 6.12 -7.08
C GLY A 341 24.06 7.34 -7.26
N ASN A 342 22.76 7.22 -7.05
CA ASN A 342 21.79 8.30 -7.10
C ASN A 342 21.78 9.10 -5.78
N LEU A 343 21.33 10.37 -5.84
CA LEU A 343 21.15 11.16 -4.63
C LEU A 343 20.10 10.53 -3.70
N ASP A 344 20.45 10.27 -2.44
CA ASP A 344 19.57 9.68 -1.42
C ASP A 344 18.93 10.78 -0.56
N PHE A 345 17.85 11.37 -1.04
CA PHE A 345 17.06 12.34 -0.28
C PHE A 345 16.20 11.72 0.83
N GLU A 346 16.15 10.40 0.90
CA GLU A 346 15.34 9.70 1.91
C GLU A 346 16.14 9.38 3.18
N CYS A 347 17.46 9.59 3.20
CA CYS A 347 18.28 9.36 4.38
C CYS A 347 18.30 10.60 5.31
N LEU A 348 18.56 10.38 6.61
CA LEU A 348 18.60 11.45 7.60
C LEU A 348 19.77 12.42 7.34
N GLU A 349 20.86 11.89 6.83
CA GLU A 349 22.10 12.63 6.52
C GLU A 349 21.94 13.61 5.34
N ALA A 350 20.82 13.57 4.61
CA ALA A 350 20.44 14.58 3.62
C ALA A 350 19.95 15.88 4.26
N LEU A 351 19.59 15.84 5.56
CA LEU A 351 19.17 17.00 6.33
C LEU A 351 20.34 17.58 7.15
N ASP A 352 20.39 18.88 7.30
CA ASP A 352 21.26 19.56 8.28
C ASP A 352 20.65 19.42 9.70
N VAL A 353 20.84 18.23 10.26
CA VAL A 353 20.34 17.87 11.60
C VAL A 353 20.90 18.79 12.67
N ARG A 354 22.13 19.27 12.50
CA ARG A 354 22.76 20.19 13.45
C ARG A 354 22.04 21.53 13.46
N GLN A 355 21.85 22.15 12.30
CA GLN A 355 21.15 23.44 12.18
C GLN A 355 19.71 23.34 12.69
N PHE A 356 19.02 22.21 12.38
CA PHE A 356 17.69 21.96 12.92
C PHE A 356 17.65 21.99 14.45
N ASN A 357 18.59 21.29 15.12
CA ASN A 357 18.65 21.26 16.57
C ASN A 357 19.03 22.60 17.18
N GLU A 358 19.97 23.34 16.58
CA GLU A 358 20.35 24.69 17.01
C GLU A 358 19.14 25.64 16.94
N ASP A 359 18.42 25.66 15.81
CA ASP A 359 17.24 26.52 15.64
C ASP A 359 16.12 26.17 16.60
N MET A 360 15.78 24.88 16.75
CA MET A 360 14.71 24.44 17.64
C MET A 360 15.04 24.71 19.12
N THR A 361 16.30 24.54 19.54
CA THR A 361 16.75 24.83 20.91
C THR A 361 16.66 26.34 21.20
N ARG A 362 17.08 27.18 20.27
CA ARG A 362 16.97 28.65 20.39
C ARG A 362 15.52 29.11 20.45
N LEU A 363 14.64 28.53 19.60
CA LEU A 363 13.21 28.78 19.65
C LEU A 363 12.60 28.39 20.98
N LEU A 364 13.01 27.22 21.55
CA LEU A 364 12.54 26.75 22.86
C LEU A 364 12.98 27.69 23.98
N ALA A 365 14.17 28.30 23.86
CA ALA A 365 14.67 29.34 24.75
C ALA A 365 13.96 30.70 24.58
N GLY A 366 13.07 30.85 23.62
CA GLY A 366 12.34 32.08 23.32
C GLY A 366 13.15 33.10 22.50
N GLU A 367 14.25 32.67 21.90
CA GLU A 367 15.05 33.52 21.00
C GLU A 367 14.35 33.71 19.65
N LYS A 368 14.73 34.79 18.96
CA LYS A 368 14.34 35.04 17.58
C LYS A 368 15.29 34.31 16.64
N VAL A 369 14.71 33.45 15.76
CA VAL A 369 15.47 32.64 14.79
C VAL A 369 15.04 32.98 13.37
N ASP A 370 16.01 33.11 12.45
CA ASP A 370 15.73 33.22 11.02
C ASP A 370 15.59 31.82 10.42
N MET A 371 14.39 31.52 9.91
CA MET A 371 14.03 30.17 9.46
C MET A 371 14.51 29.92 8.03
N PRO A 372 15.15 28.79 7.77
CA PRO A 372 15.56 28.42 6.42
C PRO A 372 14.37 28.13 5.50
N SER A 373 14.63 28.08 4.21
CA SER A 373 13.74 27.56 3.18
C SER A 373 14.58 26.87 2.11
N PHE A 374 14.16 25.68 1.67
CA PHE A 374 14.88 24.95 0.64
C PHE A 374 14.29 25.22 -0.74
N ASN A 375 15.14 25.62 -1.68
CA ASN A 375 14.76 25.86 -3.05
C ASN A 375 15.03 24.61 -3.91
N PHE A 376 14.00 23.80 -4.18
CA PHE A 376 14.12 22.56 -4.95
C PHE A 376 14.61 22.76 -6.38
N LYS A 377 14.42 23.95 -6.98
CA LYS A 377 14.91 24.24 -8.34
C LYS A 377 16.41 24.43 -8.36
N THR A 378 16.95 25.23 -7.44
CA THR A 378 18.39 25.49 -7.33
C THR A 378 19.12 24.40 -6.54
N GLY A 379 18.41 23.63 -5.70
CA GLY A 379 18.98 22.63 -4.80
C GLY A 379 19.78 23.26 -3.65
N LYS A 380 19.41 24.48 -3.21
CA LYS A 380 20.11 25.23 -2.16
C LYS A 380 19.15 25.67 -1.06
N ARG A 381 19.67 25.75 0.17
CA ARG A 381 19.02 26.36 1.30
C ARG A 381 19.17 27.88 1.24
N GLU A 382 18.09 28.61 1.47
CA GLU A 382 18.02 30.06 1.40
C GLU A 382 17.41 30.62 2.69
N TYR A 383 17.87 31.80 3.12
CA TYR A 383 17.27 32.57 4.19
C TYR A 383 16.58 33.80 3.59
N ARG A 384 15.25 33.84 3.71
CA ARG A 384 14.42 34.89 3.09
C ARG A 384 13.85 35.87 4.09
N GLY A 385 14.48 35.99 5.30
CA GLY A 385 14.06 36.89 6.36
C GLY A 385 12.78 36.42 7.10
N ARG A 386 12.40 35.15 6.99
CA ARG A 386 11.30 34.56 7.74
C ARG A 386 11.75 34.29 9.18
N THR A 387 11.49 35.24 10.09
CA THR A 387 11.88 35.09 11.49
C THR A 387 10.75 34.55 12.35
N LEU A 388 11.09 33.70 13.31
CA LEU A 388 10.17 33.12 14.29
C LEU A 388 10.71 33.31 15.72
N GLN A 389 9.79 33.55 16.66
CA GLN A 389 10.07 33.61 18.10
C GLN A 389 8.88 32.99 18.82
N LEU A 390 9.11 31.98 19.66
CA LEU A 390 8.04 31.29 20.39
C LEU A 390 7.61 32.08 21.62
N LYS A 391 6.30 32.12 21.86
CA LYS A 391 5.64 32.58 23.07
C LYS A 391 5.09 31.38 23.87
N GLU A 392 4.52 31.64 25.04
CA GLU A 392 4.04 30.60 25.95
C GLU A 392 3.05 29.62 25.30
N ASN A 393 2.06 30.14 24.54
CA ASN A 393 1.02 29.33 23.89
C ASN A 393 1.38 28.86 22.48
N ASP A 394 2.59 29.22 21.99
CA ASP A 394 3.03 28.82 20.66
C ASP A 394 3.46 27.35 20.65
N ILE A 395 3.22 26.68 19.53
CA ILE A 395 3.58 25.28 19.30
C ILE A 395 4.10 25.12 17.87
N LEU A 396 5.19 24.37 17.71
CA LEU A 396 5.75 24.05 16.39
C LEU A 396 5.11 22.79 15.86
N VAL A 397 4.56 22.82 14.65
CA VAL A 397 4.02 21.67 13.95
C VAL A 397 4.97 21.30 12.82
N ILE A 398 5.82 20.32 13.10
CA ILE A 398 6.96 19.94 12.24
C ILE A 398 6.58 18.69 11.46
N GLU A 399 6.60 18.75 10.13
CA GLU A 399 6.28 17.62 9.28
C GLU A 399 7.47 17.22 8.38
N GLY A 400 7.63 15.92 8.18
CA GLY A 400 8.63 15.35 7.30
C GLY A 400 8.86 13.88 7.57
N ILE A 401 9.59 13.21 6.68
CA ILE A 401 9.78 11.75 6.75
C ILE A 401 10.54 11.31 8.01
N HIS A 402 11.41 12.15 8.56
CA HIS A 402 12.26 11.88 9.72
C HIS A 402 11.68 12.38 11.05
N GLY A 403 10.46 12.92 11.08
CA GLY A 403 9.88 13.54 12.28
C GLY A 403 9.79 12.62 13.51
N LEU A 404 9.80 11.29 13.35
CA LEU A 404 9.79 10.31 14.44
C LEU A 404 11.17 9.81 14.85
N ASN A 405 12.22 10.11 14.08
CA ASN A 405 13.58 9.67 14.37
C ASN A 405 14.19 10.55 15.47
N ASP A 406 14.49 9.98 16.64
CA ASP A 406 15.06 10.74 17.76
C ASP A 406 16.45 11.30 17.46
N LYS A 407 17.17 10.75 16.48
CA LYS A 407 18.44 11.33 16.01
C LYS A 407 18.23 12.70 15.33
N LEU A 408 17.05 12.97 14.75
CA LEU A 408 16.73 14.28 14.19
C LEU A 408 16.62 15.35 15.29
N SER A 409 16.01 15.02 16.43
CA SER A 409 15.66 15.99 17.49
C SER A 409 16.33 15.63 18.81
N TYR A 410 17.62 15.32 18.79
CA TYR A 410 18.37 14.77 19.92
C TYR A 410 18.59 15.78 21.06
N THR A 411 18.54 17.09 20.79
CA THR A 411 18.68 18.13 21.82
C THR A 411 17.35 18.48 22.49
N LEU A 412 16.22 18.09 21.90
CA LEU A 412 14.91 18.50 22.37
C LEU A 412 14.37 17.55 23.46
N PRO A 413 13.87 18.08 24.61
CA PRO A 413 13.30 17.27 25.67
C PRO A 413 12.18 16.35 25.17
N ALA A 414 12.18 15.08 25.55
CA ALA A 414 11.19 14.10 25.11
C ALA A 414 9.76 14.52 25.50
N GLU A 415 9.60 15.07 26.73
CA GLU A 415 8.32 15.54 27.27
C GLU A 415 7.76 16.77 26.54
N SER A 416 8.57 17.49 25.78
CA SER A 416 8.14 18.64 24.97
C SER A 416 7.60 18.23 23.58
N LYS A 417 7.74 16.95 23.21
CA LYS A 417 7.37 16.40 21.91
C LYS A 417 6.06 15.64 21.97
N PHE A 418 5.24 15.75 20.91
CA PHE A 418 4.11 14.89 20.63
C PHE A 418 4.28 14.31 19.22
N LYS A 419 4.42 13.01 19.12
CA LYS A 419 4.80 12.31 17.90
C LYS A 419 3.60 11.69 17.21
N ILE A 420 3.40 11.97 15.92
CA ILE A 420 2.29 11.46 15.10
C ILE A 420 2.86 10.73 13.89
N TYR A 421 2.48 9.45 13.74
CA TYR A 421 2.69 8.71 12.50
C TYR A 421 1.44 8.81 11.63
N ILE A 422 1.58 9.28 10.38
CA ILE A 422 0.47 9.38 9.43
C ILE A 422 0.71 8.51 8.20
N SER A 423 -0.27 7.69 7.83
CA SER A 423 -0.22 6.87 6.61
C SER A 423 -1.61 6.69 6.02
N ALA A 424 -1.67 6.51 4.69
CA ALA A 424 -2.92 6.20 3.99
C ALA A 424 -3.20 4.69 4.11
N LEU A 425 -3.69 4.26 5.27
CA LEU A 425 -4.00 2.87 5.59
C LEU A 425 -5.35 2.50 4.98
N THR A 426 -5.34 1.89 3.81
CA THR A 426 -6.54 1.59 3.05
C THR A 426 -7.46 0.63 3.78
N GLN A 427 -8.74 0.98 3.89
CA GLN A 427 -9.77 0.24 4.60
C GLN A 427 -10.77 -0.43 3.66
N LEU A 428 -10.81 0.02 2.42
CA LEU A 428 -11.62 -0.54 1.36
C LEU A 428 -10.93 -1.77 0.81
N ASN A 429 -11.66 -2.87 0.67
CA ASN A 429 -11.18 -4.08 0.01
C ASN A 429 -11.74 -4.18 -1.41
N ILE A 430 -11.09 -4.95 -2.28
CA ILE A 430 -11.65 -5.27 -3.59
C ILE A 430 -12.91 -6.10 -3.38
N ASP A 431 -12.80 -7.17 -2.60
CA ASP A 431 -13.85 -8.05 -2.09
C ASP A 431 -13.44 -8.61 -0.72
N GLU A 432 -14.21 -9.54 -0.13
CA GLU A 432 -13.92 -10.06 1.22
C GLU A 432 -12.60 -10.84 1.33
N HIS A 433 -12.01 -11.27 0.21
CA HIS A 433 -10.79 -12.08 0.17
C HIS A 433 -9.58 -11.33 -0.41
N ASN A 434 -9.81 -10.21 -1.08
CA ASN A 434 -8.78 -9.44 -1.77
C ASN A 434 -8.59 -8.05 -1.12
N PRO A 435 -7.65 -7.90 -0.18
CA PRO A 435 -7.36 -6.61 0.42
C PRO A 435 -6.75 -5.65 -0.60
N LEU A 436 -7.05 -4.38 -0.44
CA LEU A 436 -6.50 -3.33 -1.28
C LEU A 436 -5.13 -2.89 -0.77
N SER A 437 -4.19 -2.72 -1.69
CA SER A 437 -2.81 -2.37 -1.34
C SER A 437 -2.67 -0.88 -0.97
N THR A 438 -2.29 -0.58 0.26
CA THR A 438 -1.91 0.77 0.71
C THR A 438 -0.81 1.38 -0.16
N THR A 439 0.15 0.57 -0.60
CA THR A 439 1.24 1.01 -1.48
C THR A 439 0.73 1.48 -2.84
N ASP A 440 -0.28 0.79 -3.40
CA ASP A 440 -0.85 1.16 -4.69
C ASP A 440 -1.64 2.49 -4.61
N CYS A 441 -2.40 2.71 -3.54
CA CYS A 441 -3.09 3.97 -3.32
C CYS A 441 -2.12 5.14 -3.20
N ARG A 442 -1.02 4.97 -2.45
CA ARG A 442 0.01 6.00 -2.31
C ARG A 442 0.77 6.25 -3.63
N LEU A 443 1.01 5.21 -4.42
CA LEU A 443 1.60 5.37 -5.76
C LEU A 443 0.68 6.17 -6.68
N LEU A 444 -0.62 5.90 -6.68
CA LEU A 444 -1.60 6.69 -7.45
C LEU A 444 -1.65 8.15 -6.98
N ARG A 445 -1.70 8.40 -5.67
CA ARG A 445 -1.59 9.75 -5.10
C ARG A 445 -0.33 10.47 -5.61
N ARG A 446 0.83 9.79 -5.59
CA ARG A 446 2.09 10.34 -6.03
C ARG A 446 2.11 10.64 -7.53
N ILE A 447 1.64 9.72 -8.37
CA ILE A 447 1.56 9.91 -9.83
C ILE A 447 0.75 11.17 -10.16
N VAL A 448 -0.43 11.32 -9.55
CA VAL A 448 -1.30 12.48 -9.79
C VAL A 448 -0.69 13.78 -9.29
N ARG A 449 -0.13 13.78 -8.06
CA ARG A 449 0.52 14.98 -7.50
C ARG A 449 1.75 15.40 -8.31
N ASP A 450 2.67 14.47 -8.57
CA ASP A 450 3.97 14.77 -9.16
C ASP A 450 3.81 15.26 -10.62
N ALA A 451 2.84 14.72 -11.37
CA ALA A 451 2.48 15.23 -12.68
C ALA A 451 1.95 16.67 -12.63
N ARG A 452 1.15 17.01 -11.61
CA ARG A 452 0.54 18.34 -11.46
C ARG A 452 1.52 19.40 -10.93
N THR A 453 2.36 19.05 -9.94
CA THR A 453 3.13 20.05 -9.17
C THR A 453 4.63 20.01 -9.43
N ARG A 454 5.17 18.88 -9.90
CA ARG A 454 6.61 18.67 -10.03
C ARG A 454 7.06 18.49 -11.49
N GLY A 455 6.13 18.42 -12.43
CA GLY A 455 6.42 18.17 -13.85
C GLY A 455 7.01 16.78 -14.11
N THR A 456 6.85 15.83 -13.17
CA THR A 456 7.36 14.46 -13.27
C THR A 456 6.31 13.56 -13.91
N THR A 457 6.68 12.83 -14.95
CA THR A 457 5.78 11.92 -15.67
C THR A 457 5.39 10.71 -14.79
N ALA A 458 4.29 10.04 -15.14
CA ALA A 458 3.87 8.80 -14.49
C ALA A 458 4.94 7.70 -14.63
N GLN A 459 5.64 7.64 -15.78
CA GLN A 459 6.72 6.70 -16.02
C GLN A 459 7.88 6.94 -15.06
N GLU A 460 8.37 8.17 -14.94
CA GLU A 460 9.44 8.52 -14.00
C GLU A 460 9.04 8.26 -12.54
N THR A 461 7.78 8.56 -12.17
CA THR A 461 7.28 8.28 -10.83
C THR A 461 7.29 6.79 -10.51
N ILE A 462 6.88 5.93 -11.46
CA ILE A 462 6.93 4.46 -11.29
C ILE A 462 8.38 3.97 -11.20
N ALA A 463 9.28 4.49 -12.04
CA ALA A 463 10.70 4.13 -12.03
C ALA A 463 11.35 4.43 -10.66
N MET A 464 11.08 5.61 -10.09
CA MET A 464 11.60 6.02 -8.78
C MET A 464 10.96 5.28 -7.60
N TRP A 465 9.78 4.67 -7.78
CA TRP A 465 9.01 4.12 -6.67
C TRP A 465 9.73 3.05 -5.86
N LYS A 466 10.58 2.25 -6.50
CA LYS A 466 11.39 1.22 -5.82
C LYS A 466 12.38 1.84 -4.83
N SER A 467 13.04 2.94 -5.21
CA SER A 467 13.96 3.69 -4.33
C SER A 467 13.22 4.31 -3.16
N VAL A 468 12.07 4.96 -3.41
CA VAL A 468 11.22 5.52 -2.35
C VAL A 468 10.82 4.46 -1.33
N ARG A 469 10.41 3.28 -1.78
CA ARG A 469 10.06 2.16 -0.89
C ARG A 469 11.23 1.68 -0.03
N ARG A 470 12.44 1.59 -0.61
CA ARG A 470 13.66 1.27 0.17
C ARG A 470 13.93 2.32 1.25
N GLY A 471 13.77 3.60 0.90
CA GLY A 471 13.91 4.70 1.86
C GLY A 471 12.90 4.61 3.00
N GLU A 472 11.64 4.33 2.71
CA GLU A 472 10.59 4.14 3.72
C GLU A 472 10.88 2.98 4.68
N GLU A 473 11.30 1.82 4.14
CA GLU A 473 11.65 0.63 4.93
C GLU A 473 12.85 0.88 5.86
N LYS A 474 13.82 1.69 5.42
CA LYS A 474 15.02 1.99 6.19
C LYS A 474 14.81 3.14 7.20
N ASN A 475 14.08 4.18 6.81
CA ASN A 475 14.13 5.47 7.50
C ASN A 475 12.79 5.88 8.15
N ILE A 476 11.67 5.18 7.88
CA ILE A 476 10.35 5.58 8.39
C ILE A 476 9.71 4.47 9.22
N PHE A 477 9.53 3.28 8.65
CA PHE A 477 8.80 2.20 9.32
C PHE A 477 9.44 1.71 10.63
N PRO A 478 10.78 1.69 10.81
CA PRO A 478 11.38 1.31 12.09
C PRO A 478 11.02 2.25 13.24
N PHE A 479 10.61 3.49 12.93
CA PHE A 479 10.29 4.50 13.95
C PHE A 479 8.79 4.67 14.19
N GLN A 480 7.91 3.99 13.43
CA GLN A 480 6.46 4.18 13.52
C GLN A 480 5.90 3.91 14.92
N ASP A 481 6.46 2.96 15.66
CA ASP A 481 6.00 2.55 16.99
C ASP A 481 6.37 3.55 18.08
N SER A 482 7.34 4.44 17.82
CA SER A 482 7.69 5.55 18.72
C SER A 482 6.67 6.70 18.70
N ALA A 483 5.69 6.68 17.79
CA ALA A 483 4.64 7.69 17.73
C ALA A 483 3.70 7.59 18.94
N ASP A 484 3.27 8.73 19.51
CA ASP A 484 2.20 8.77 20.52
C ASP A 484 0.86 8.32 19.92
N VAL A 485 0.60 8.72 18.65
CA VAL A 485 -0.64 8.40 17.92
C VAL A 485 -0.32 8.03 16.48
N MET A 486 -1.05 7.02 15.95
CA MET A 486 -1.11 6.74 14.52
C MET A 486 -2.39 7.34 13.93
N PHE A 487 -2.25 8.01 12.79
CA PHE A 487 -3.37 8.62 12.08
C PHE A 487 -3.52 8.01 10.69
N ASN A 488 -4.74 7.57 10.37
CA ASN A 488 -5.06 7.08 9.04
C ASN A 488 -5.59 8.20 8.15
N SER A 489 -4.85 8.49 7.07
CA SER A 489 -5.20 9.53 6.09
C SER A 489 -5.96 9.00 4.87
N ALA A 490 -6.27 7.70 4.82
CA ALA A 490 -7.02 7.13 3.70
C ALA A 490 -8.49 7.58 3.73
N LEU A 491 -9.02 7.87 2.55
CA LEU A 491 -10.43 8.18 2.35
C LEU A 491 -11.07 7.04 1.54
N LEU A 492 -12.26 6.59 1.93
CA LEU A 492 -12.94 5.45 1.28
C LEU A 492 -13.18 5.70 -0.22
N TYR A 493 -13.43 6.95 -0.59
CA TYR A 493 -13.76 7.35 -1.95
C TYR A 493 -12.55 7.77 -2.82
N GLU A 494 -11.35 7.87 -2.23
CA GLU A 494 -10.20 8.53 -2.88
C GLU A 494 -9.76 7.88 -4.19
N VAL A 495 -9.79 6.55 -4.29
CA VAL A 495 -9.35 5.86 -5.51
C VAL A 495 -10.33 6.12 -6.66
N ALA A 496 -11.63 6.22 -6.38
CA ALA A 496 -12.64 6.60 -7.36
C ALA A 496 -12.42 8.01 -7.92
N VAL A 497 -11.94 8.93 -7.06
CA VAL A 497 -11.55 10.30 -7.44
C VAL A 497 -10.22 10.29 -8.21
N LEU A 498 -9.18 9.63 -7.67
CA LEU A 498 -7.85 9.58 -8.28
C LEU A 498 -7.87 8.93 -9.66
N LYS A 499 -8.78 7.97 -9.89
CA LYS A 499 -8.97 7.30 -11.19
C LYS A 499 -9.08 8.29 -12.35
N VAL A 500 -9.86 9.34 -12.19
CA VAL A 500 -10.13 10.36 -13.22
C VAL A 500 -8.83 11.02 -13.70
N TYR A 501 -7.90 11.23 -12.79
CA TYR A 501 -6.61 11.89 -13.06
C TYR A 501 -5.49 10.90 -13.41
N ALA A 502 -5.47 9.74 -12.78
CA ALA A 502 -4.40 8.77 -12.94
C ALA A 502 -4.47 7.98 -14.25
N GLU A 503 -5.67 7.62 -14.72
CA GLU A 503 -5.83 6.83 -15.96
C GLU A 503 -5.19 7.52 -17.18
N PRO A 504 -5.44 8.79 -17.50
CA PRO A 504 -4.80 9.47 -18.63
C PRO A 504 -3.27 9.49 -18.54
N LEU A 505 -2.73 9.67 -17.32
CA LEU A 505 -1.27 9.69 -17.09
C LEU A 505 -0.64 8.31 -17.29
N LEU A 506 -1.31 7.25 -16.84
CA LEU A 506 -0.84 5.87 -17.01
C LEU A 506 -0.90 5.42 -18.47
N PHE A 507 -1.88 5.88 -19.27
CA PHE A 507 -1.98 5.58 -20.70
C PHE A 507 -0.88 6.22 -21.53
N GLN A 508 -0.21 7.26 -21.04
CA GLN A 508 0.92 7.90 -21.73
C GLN A 508 2.21 7.05 -21.70
N ILE A 509 2.28 6.04 -20.83
CA ILE A 509 3.48 5.21 -20.68
C ILE A 509 3.64 4.29 -21.89
N PRO A 510 4.81 4.34 -22.59
CA PRO A 510 5.06 3.53 -23.78
C PRO A 510 5.02 2.02 -23.48
N ARG A 511 4.52 1.24 -24.44
CA ARG A 511 4.35 -0.22 -24.26
C ARG A 511 5.65 -1.01 -24.17
N ASP A 512 6.73 -0.45 -24.67
CA ASP A 512 8.08 -1.02 -24.68
C ASP A 512 8.93 -0.59 -23.48
N SER A 513 8.41 0.30 -22.62
CA SER A 513 9.11 0.73 -21.40
C SER A 513 9.04 -0.33 -20.30
N ALA A 514 10.02 -0.31 -19.41
CA ALA A 514 10.09 -1.19 -18.22
C ALA A 514 8.91 -0.98 -17.27
N GLU A 515 8.37 0.23 -17.19
CA GLU A 515 7.29 0.65 -16.30
C GLU A 515 5.89 0.24 -16.83
N TYR A 516 5.79 -0.18 -18.10
CA TYR A 516 4.50 -0.51 -18.72
C TYR A 516 3.74 -1.64 -18.01
N LEU A 517 4.44 -2.66 -17.51
CA LEU A 517 3.79 -3.75 -16.76
C LEU A 517 3.07 -3.23 -15.50
N GLU A 518 3.72 -2.34 -14.76
CA GLU A 518 3.13 -1.73 -13.58
C GLU A 518 2.00 -0.76 -13.94
N ALA A 519 2.18 0.06 -14.98
CA ALA A 519 1.13 0.93 -15.50
C ALA A 519 -0.13 0.14 -15.89
N LYS A 520 0.06 -0.95 -16.63
CA LYS A 520 -1.04 -1.83 -17.05
C LYS A 520 -1.73 -2.49 -15.84
N ARG A 521 -0.98 -2.86 -14.81
CA ARG A 521 -1.53 -3.40 -13.57
C ARG A 521 -2.38 -2.38 -12.84
N LEU A 522 -1.90 -1.13 -12.71
CA LEU A 522 -2.65 -0.03 -12.09
C LEU A 522 -3.91 0.33 -12.88
N LEU A 523 -3.83 0.38 -14.22
CA LEU A 523 -5.02 0.58 -15.07
C LEU A 523 -6.07 -0.52 -14.85
N LYS A 524 -5.63 -1.79 -14.81
CA LYS A 524 -6.53 -2.91 -14.51
C LYS A 524 -7.14 -2.81 -13.12
N PHE A 525 -6.39 -2.31 -12.15
CA PHE A 525 -6.89 -2.06 -10.79
C PHE A 525 -7.93 -0.92 -10.78
N LEU A 526 -7.65 0.20 -11.44
CA LEU A 526 -8.59 1.32 -11.55
C LEU A 526 -9.90 0.95 -12.28
N ASP A 527 -9.85 -0.03 -13.17
CA ASP A 527 -11.03 -0.50 -13.91
C ASP A 527 -12.13 -1.12 -13.02
N TYR A 528 -11.84 -1.42 -11.75
CA TYR A 528 -12.83 -1.87 -10.75
C TYR A 528 -13.69 -0.74 -10.19
N PHE A 529 -13.23 0.50 -10.26
CA PHE A 529 -13.90 1.66 -9.66
C PHE A 529 -14.75 2.41 -10.67
N LEU A 530 -15.94 2.81 -10.26
CA LEU A 530 -16.63 3.91 -10.94
C LEU A 530 -15.93 5.23 -10.62
N PRO A 531 -15.85 6.19 -11.55
CA PRO A 531 -15.26 7.49 -11.28
C PRO A 531 -16.17 8.30 -10.37
N LEU A 532 -15.57 9.08 -9.47
CA LEU A 532 -16.27 10.04 -8.62
C LEU A 532 -15.70 11.44 -8.88
N PRO A 533 -16.53 12.42 -9.26
CA PRO A 533 -16.09 13.78 -9.53
C PRO A 533 -15.67 14.51 -8.24
N THR A 534 -14.95 15.64 -8.39
CA THR A 534 -14.36 16.37 -7.26
C THR A 534 -15.23 17.54 -6.74
N GLU A 535 -16.36 17.85 -7.37
CA GLU A 535 -17.18 19.04 -7.09
C GLU A 535 -17.67 19.06 -5.64
N GLY A 536 -18.09 17.92 -5.10
CA GLY A 536 -18.56 17.80 -3.71
C GLY A 536 -17.45 17.72 -2.65
N ILE A 537 -16.16 17.76 -3.04
CA ILE A 537 -15.04 17.59 -2.11
C ILE A 537 -14.60 18.95 -1.58
N ALA A 538 -14.57 19.10 -0.25
CA ALA A 538 -14.10 20.31 0.41
C ALA A 538 -12.66 20.66 -0.01
N GLN A 539 -12.35 21.97 -0.11
CA GLN A 539 -11.00 22.44 -0.46
C GLN A 539 -9.96 22.10 0.61
N SER A 540 -10.37 21.84 1.84
CA SER A 540 -9.52 21.38 2.95
C SER A 540 -9.31 19.88 2.98
N SER A 541 -9.94 19.09 2.10
CA SER A 541 -9.81 17.64 2.05
C SER A 541 -8.38 17.19 1.75
N LEU A 542 -7.94 16.09 2.38
CA LEU A 542 -6.63 15.47 2.16
C LEU A 542 -6.40 15.09 0.68
N VAL A 543 -7.44 14.67 -0.04
CA VAL A 543 -7.31 14.28 -1.45
C VAL A 543 -6.96 15.48 -2.34
N ARG A 544 -7.30 16.71 -1.94
CA ARG A 544 -6.98 17.94 -2.68
C ARG A 544 -5.47 18.20 -2.79
N GLU A 545 -4.67 17.71 -1.87
CA GLU A 545 -3.20 17.71 -1.99
C GLU A 545 -2.74 17.07 -3.30
N PHE A 546 -3.43 16.05 -3.75
CA PHE A 546 -3.07 15.27 -4.94
C PHE A 546 -3.76 15.77 -6.20
N VAL A 547 -5.08 15.92 -6.18
CA VAL A 547 -5.87 16.29 -7.36
C VAL A 547 -5.95 17.79 -7.63
N GLY A 548 -5.53 18.62 -6.68
CA GLY A 548 -5.58 20.08 -6.80
C GLY A 548 -6.82 20.71 -6.20
N GLY A 549 -6.87 22.06 -6.21
CA GLY A 549 -7.94 22.83 -5.62
C GLY A 549 -7.92 22.86 -4.09
N SER A 550 -6.76 22.62 -3.47
CA SER A 550 -6.57 22.78 -2.02
C SER A 550 -6.63 24.27 -1.63
N CYS A 551 -7.21 24.56 -0.46
CA CYS A 551 -7.10 25.89 0.18
C CYS A 551 -5.77 26.10 0.89
N PHE A 552 -4.96 25.05 1.00
CA PHE A 552 -3.62 25.10 1.56
C PHE A 552 -2.57 25.19 0.45
N ASN A 553 -1.44 25.77 0.77
CA ASN A 553 -0.27 25.76 -0.11
C ASN A 553 0.45 24.40 0.03
N VAL A 554 0.17 23.48 -0.89
CA VAL A 554 0.63 22.08 -0.86
C VAL A 554 1.27 21.66 -2.19
#